data_6b5846a0a6a4035c641311b8755c0360
#
_entry.id   6b5846a0a6a4035c641311b8755c0360
#
_cell.length_a   1.000
_cell.length_b   1.000
_cell.length_c   1.000
_cell.angle_alpha   90.00
_cell.angle_beta   90.00
_cell.angle_gamma   90.00
#
_symmetry.space_group_name_H-M   'P 1'
#
loop_
_entity.id
_entity.type
_entity.pdbx_description
1 polymer ?
#
loop_
_entity_poly.entity_id
_entity_poly.type
_entity_poly.pdbx_seq_one_letter_code
_entity_poly.pdbx_strand_id
1 'polypeptide(L)'
;MTEGGSMARFTLPRDLYHGKGALEALKDFEGKKAIICVGGGSMKKFGFLDRAKQYLEEAGMEVQFFEGIEPDPSVETVMKGAQVMAEFEPDWIIAMGGGSPIDAAKAMWIKYEYPDITFEEMCKVFGIPKLRKKAQFCAISSTSGTATEVTAFSIITDYAKGIKYPIADFEITPDVAIVDPDLAETMPQKLVAHTGMDAITHAIEAYVSTANCDFTDPLALHAIKMIKRDLVASYNGDMEKRDSMHNAQCLAGMAFSNALLGIVHSMAHKTGAAFDDYGAHIIHGAANAMYLPKVIAFNAKDETAKARYGEIADFIGLGGDSLDDKVRALIDYLRSLNDDLKIPHGIQFYGADSYQAEQGFVPEEVFLERLPEIAKNAILDACTGSNPRQPSQEEMEKLLKCCYYDTEVDF
;
A
#
# COMPACT_ATOMS: atom_id res chain seq x y z
N MET A 1 35.64 9.96 -19.09
CA MET A 1 35.22 9.27 -17.85
C MET A 1 33.86 8.66 -18.16
N THR A 2 33.80 7.38 -18.36
CA THR A 2 32.54 6.65 -18.64
C THR A 2 31.71 6.70 -17.39
N GLU A 3 30.54 7.33 -17.44
CA GLU A 3 29.51 7.21 -16.43
C GLU A 3 29.14 5.72 -16.33
N GLY A 4 29.62 5.07 -15.29
CA GLY A 4 29.24 3.71 -14.98
C GLY A 4 27.76 3.71 -14.61
N GLY A 5 26.91 3.13 -15.46
CA GLY A 5 25.51 2.93 -15.14
C GLY A 5 25.38 2.22 -13.79
N SER A 6 24.62 2.81 -12.87
CA SER A 6 24.33 2.18 -11.57
C SER A 6 23.50 0.92 -11.83
N MET A 7 23.97 -0.22 -11.30
CA MET A 7 23.21 -1.48 -11.37
C MET A 7 21.93 -1.33 -10.56
N ALA A 8 20.78 -1.53 -11.20
CA ALA A 8 19.48 -1.56 -10.56
C ALA A 8 19.09 -3.01 -10.20
N ARG A 9 18.31 -3.16 -9.13
CA ARG A 9 17.78 -4.45 -8.66
C ARG A 9 16.25 -4.46 -8.77
N PHE A 10 15.72 -5.53 -9.34
CA PHE A 10 14.29 -5.83 -9.36
C PHE A 10 14.06 -7.09 -8.51
N THR A 11 13.17 -6.99 -7.51
CA THR A 11 12.94 -8.06 -6.53
C THR A 11 11.46 -8.35 -6.38
N LEU A 12 11.12 -9.64 -6.42
CA LEU A 12 9.79 -10.19 -6.15
C LEU A 12 9.92 -11.39 -5.22
N PRO A 13 8.84 -11.88 -4.61
CA PRO A 13 8.82 -13.20 -3.98
C PRO A 13 9.32 -14.28 -4.94
N ARG A 14 10.02 -15.28 -4.42
CA ARG A 14 10.48 -16.42 -5.22
C ARG A 14 9.30 -17.15 -5.86
N ASP A 15 8.24 -17.37 -5.08
CA ASP A 15 7.04 -18.06 -5.53
C ASP A 15 5.80 -17.21 -5.21
N LEU A 16 4.85 -17.22 -6.12
CA LEU A 16 3.53 -16.63 -5.93
C LEU A 16 2.47 -17.66 -6.30
N TYR A 17 1.66 -18.06 -5.32
CA TYR A 17 0.50 -18.91 -5.52
C TYR A 17 -0.75 -18.04 -5.62
N HIS A 18 -1.58 -18.26 -6.63
CA HIS A 18 -2.75 -17.44 -6.88
C HIS A 18 -3.95 -18.25 -7.32
N GLY A 19 -5.14 -17.65 -7.18
CA GLY A 19 -6.41 -18.25 -7.53
C GLY A 19 -7.11 -18.87 -6.32
N LYS A 20 -8.38 -19.25 -6.52
CA LYS A 20 -9.23 -19.81 -5.46
C LYS A 20 -8.61 -21.06 -4.87
N GLY A 21 -8.54 -21.11 -3.55
CA GLY A 21 -7.94 -22.23 -2.83
C GLY A 21 -6.40 -22.20 -2.79
N ALA A 22 -5.74 -21.15 -3.26
CA ALA A 22 -4.29 -21.05 -3.24
C ALA A 22 -3.68 -21.15 -1.83
N LEU A 23 -4.47 -20.90 -0.78
CA LEU A 23 -4.07 -21.14 0.61
C LEU A 23 -3.61 -22.59 0.85
N GLU A 24 -4.08 -23.54 0.04
CA GLU A 24 -3.70 -24.96 0.12
C GLU A 24 -2.20 -25.20 -0.16
N ALA A 25 -1.51 -24.25 -0.81
CA ALA A 25 -0.07 -24.32 -1.02
C ALA A 25 0.73 -24.46 0.28
N LEU A 26 0.17 -24.07 1.43
CA LEU A 26 0.81 -24.27 2.74
C LEU A 26 1.06 -25.75 3.08
N LYS A 27 0.34 -26.69 2.47
CA LYS A 27 0.55 -28.14 2.67
C LYS A 27 1.89 -28.63 2.12
N ASP A 28 2.45 -27.91 1.16
CA ASP A 28 3.71 -28.29 0.50
C ASP A 28 4.93 -27.60 1.13
N PHE A 29 4.74 -26.84 2.21
CA PHE A 29 5.85 -26.17 2.90
C PHE A 29 6.69 -27.17 3.68
N GLU A 30 7.99 -27.00 3.58
CA GLU A 30 8.97 -27.80 4.31
C GLU A 30 9.54 -27.00 5.49
N GLY A 31 9.34 -27.50 6.71
CA GLY A 31 9.79 -26.85 7.93
C GLY A 31 9.40 -27.63 9.16
N LYS A 32 9.71 -27.08 10.33
CA LYS A 32 9.42 -27.71 11.64
C LYS A 32 8.42 -26.90 12.46
N LYS A 33 8.55 -25.57 12.45
CA LYS A 33 7.76 -24.67 13.28
C LYS A 33 7.31 -23.46 12.45
N ALA A 34 6.01 -23.21 12.43
CA ALA A 34 5.43 -22.05 11.79
C ALA A 34 4.72 -21.15 12.81
N ILE A 35 4.98 -19.85 12.78
CA ILE A 35 4.21 -18.87 13.52
C ILE A 35 3.29 -18.13 12.56
N ILE A 36 1.97 -18.10 12.86
CA ILE A 36 0.98 -17.35 12.07
C ILE A 36 0.73 -16.01 12.77
N CYS A 37 1.13 -14.91 12.12
CA CYS A 37 0.88 -13.55 12.57
C CYS A 37 -0.39 -13.02 11.92
N VAL A 38 -1.37 -12.60 12.71
CA VAL A 38 -2.69 -12.18 12.23
C VAL A 38 -3.23 -11.00 13.03
N GLY A 39 -3.97 -10.12 12.36
CA GLY A 39 -4.58 -8.94 12.96
C GLY A 39 -5.96 -9.20 13.55
N GLY A 40 -6.93 -8.37 13.17
CA GLY A 40 -8.31 -8.45 13.64
C GLY A 40 -9.02 -9.75 13.34
N GLY A 41 -10.27 -9.86 13.79
CA GLY A 41 -10.99 -11.12 13.83
C GLY A 41 -11.47 -11.74 12.50
N SER A 42 -11.30 -11.08 11.35
CA SER A 42 -11.86 -11.54 10.07
C SER A 42 -11.33 -12.92 9.65
N MET A 43 -10.03 -13.14 9.70
CA MET A 43 -9.43 -14.42 9.31
C MET A 43 -9.90 -15.58 10.20
N LYS A 44 -10.08 -15.32 11.48
CA LYS A 44 -10.63 -16.27 12.44
C LYS A 44 -12.12 -16.50 12.22
N LYS A 45 -12.89 -15.41 12.07
CA LYS A 45 -14.34 -15.44 11.89
C LYS A 45 -14.78 -16.24 10.66
N PHE A 46 -14.02 -16.15 9.58
CA PHE A 46 -14.32 -16.84 8.32
C PHE A 46 -13.61 -18.18 8.18
N GLY A 47 -12.91 -18.66 9.21
CA GLY A 47 -12.28 -19.98 9.26
C GLY A 47 -10.97 -20.12 8.50
N PHE A 48 -10.41 -19.03 7.96
CA PHE A 48 -9.16 -19.06 7.21
C PHE A 48 -7.96 -19.32 8.10
N LEU A 49 -7.99 -18.80 9.34
CA LEU A 49 -6.91 -18.99 10.31
C LEU A 49 -6.78 -20.48 10.70
N ASP A 50 -7.90 -21.14 11.01
CA ASP A 50 -7.92 -22.55 11.36
C ASP A 50 -7.50 -23.44 10.18
N ARG A 51 -7.91 -23.05 8.97
CA ARG A 51 -7.53 -23.74 7.73
C ARG A 51 -6.03 -23.65 7.46
N ALA A 52 -5.45 -22.44 7.61
CA ALA A 52 -4.01 -22.23 7.45
C ALA A 52 -3.22 -23.07 8.47
N LYS A 53 -3.66 -23.09 9.74
CA LYS A 53 -3.06 -23.96 10.77
C LYS A 53 -3.12 -25.43 10.37
N GLN A 54 -4.31 -25.91 9.97
CA GLN A 54 -4.50 -27.30 9.55
C GLN A 54 -3.53 -27.67 8.42
N TYR A 55 -3.39 -26.85 7.39
CA TYR A 55 -2.51 -27.13 6.25
C TYR A 55 -1.04 -27.22 6.65
N LEU A 56 -0.58 -26.35 7.56
CA LEU A 56 0.79 -26.39 8.07
C LEU A 56 1.01 -27.62 8.97
N GLU A 57 0.02 -28.01 9.78
CA GLU A 57 0.08 -29.24 10.58
C GLU A 57 0.09 -30.50 9.69
N GLU A 58 -0.68 -30.51 8.58
CA GLU A 58 -0.64 -31.57 7.56
C GLU A 58 0.76 -31.65 6.89
N ALA A 59 1.45 -30.50 6.74
CA ALA A 59 2.84 -30.44 6.28
C ALA A 59 3.85 -30.89 7.34
N GLY A 60 3.40 -31.24 8.54
CA GLY A 60 4.23 -31.77 9.62
C GLY A 60 4.85 -30.71 10.54
N MET A 61 4.35 -29.47 10.52
CA MET A 61 4.86 -28.39 11.34
C MET A 61 4.10 -28.25 12.67
N GLU A 62 4.82 -27.85 13.71
CA GLU A 62 4.22 -27.29 14.92
C GLU A 62 3.81 -25.84 14.62
N VAL A 63 2.57 -25.45 15.00
CA VAL A 63 2.02 -24.14 14.66
C VAL A 63 1.69 -23.36 15.93
N GLN A 64 2.17 -22.12 16.00
CA GLN A 64 1.80 -21.15 17.02
C GLN A 64 1.17 -19.91 16.37
N PHE A 65 0.29 -19.23 17.11
CA PHE A 65 -0.31 -17.96 16.67
C PHE A 65 0.29 -16.76 17.40
N PHE A 66 0.42 -15.67 16.68
CA PHE A 66 0.53 -14.31 17.21
C PHE A 66 -0.65 -13.51 16.71
N GLU A 67 -1.66 -13.35 17.57
CA GLU A 67 -2.96 -12.71 17.23
C GLU A 67 -3.04 -11.28 17.76
N GLY A 68 -3.98 -10.52 17.22
CA GLY A 68 -4.35 -9.21 17.76
C GLY A 68 -3.44 -8.06 17.32
N ILE A 69 -2.75 -8.20 16.17
CA ILE A 69 -2.03 -7.08 15.58
C ILE A 69 -3.05 -5.99 15.20
N GLU A 70 -2.87 -4.82 15.77
CA GLU A 70 -3.74 -3.67 15.56
C GLU A 70 -3.55 -3.05 14.16
N PRO A 71 -4.57 -2.34 13.64
CA PRO A 71 -4.37 -1.44 12.50
C PRO A 71 -3.28 -0.42 12.83
N ASP A 72 -2.47 -0.06 11.83
CA ASP A 72 -1.30 0.80 12.03
C ASP A 72 -0.37 0.28 13.16
N PRO A 73 0.28 -0.87 12.97
CA PRO A 73 0.94 -1.61 14.04
C PRO A 73 2.03 -0.79 14.72
N SER A 74 2.08 -0.92 16.04
CA SER A 74 3.01 -0.19 16.90
C SER A 74 4.40 -0.83 16.96
N VAL A 75 5.39 -0.02 17.35
CA VAL A 75 6.73 -0.52 17.69
C VAL A 75 6.65 -1.55 18.81
N GLU A 76 5.79 -1.33 19.80
CA GLU A 76 5.57 -2.23 20.94
C GLU A 76 5.07 -3.61 20.49
N THR A 77 4.12 -3.66 19.57
CA THR A 77 3.62 -4.91 18.98
C THR A 77 4.72 -5.65 18.23
N VAL A 78 5.55 -4.95 17.49
CA VAL A 78 6.72 -5.53 16.80
C VAL A 78 7.68 -6.16 17.78
N MET A 79 8.05 -5.45 18.86
CA MET A 79 8.98 -5.95 19.86
C MET A 79 8.41 -7.18 20.60
N LYS A 80 7.14 -7.16 20.97
CA LYS A 80 6.45 -8.29 21.58
C LYS A 80 6.40 -9.51 20.66
N GLY A 81 6.07 -9.34 19.40
CA GLY A 81 6.03 -10.43 18.43
C GLY A 81 7.40 -11.04 18.19
N ALA A 82 8.45 -10.22 18.09
CA ALA A 82 9.82 -10.69 17.95
C ALA A 82 10.28 -11.51 19.17
N GLN A 83 9.86 -11.13 20.39
CA GLN A 83 10.13 -11.92 21.58
C GLN A 83 9.44 -13.29 21.53
N VAL A 84 8.17 -13.33 21.14
CA VAL A 84 7.44 -14.59 20.96
C VAL A 84 8.13 -15.49 19.93
N MET A 85 8.61 -14.91 18.82
CA MET A 85 9.39 -15.65 17.82
C MET A 85 10.71 -16.17 18.40
N ALA A 86 11.39 -15.40 19.25
CA ALA A 86 12.64 -15.83 19.89
C ALA A 86 12.43 -17.01 20.85
N GLU A 87 11.29 -17.10 21.53
CA GLU A 87 10.91 -18.19 22.43
C GLU A 87 10.45 -19.45 21.69
N PHE A 88 9.68 -19.27 20.60
CA PHE A 88 9.13 -20.37 19.81
C PHE A 88 10.12 -20.92 18.78
N GLU A 89 11.03 -20.09 18.29
CA GLU A 89 12.03 -20.39 17.26
C GLU A 89 11.42 -20.95 15.94
N PRO A 90 10.49 -20.20 15.28
CA PRO A 90 9.93 -20.65 14.02
C PRO A 90 10.97 -20.65 12.90
N ASP A 91 10.84 -21.58 11.97
CA ASP A 91 11.55 -21.57 10.68
C ASP A 91 10.67 -21.07 9.52
N TRP A 92 9.38 -20.84 9.79
CA TRP A 92 8.45 -20.12 8.93
C TRP A 92 7.66 -19.06 9.69
N ILE A 93 7.63 -17.86 9.13
CA ILE A 93 6.73 -16.78 9.54
C ILE A 93 5.65 -16.65 8.49
N ILE A 94 4.40 -16.88 8.88
CA ILE A 94 3.22 -16.79 8.01
C ILE A 94 2.44 -15.56 8.45
N ALA A 95 2.45 -14.51 7.64
CA ALA A 95 1.69 -13.29 7.91
C ALA A 95 0.39 -13.31 7.11
N MET A 96 -0.75 -13.17 7.80
CA MET A 96 -2.07 -13.36 7.20
C MET A 96 -3.01 -12.20 7.53
N GLY A 97 -3.55 -11.57 6.49
CA GLY A 97 -4.51 -10.47 6.66
C GLY A 97 -4.33 -9.34 5.65
N GLY A 98 -4.70 -8.12 6.04
CA GLY A 98 -4.41 -6.90 5.27
C GLY A 98 -2.96 -6.43 5.46
N GLY A 99 -2.70 -5.17 5.14
CA GLY A 99 -1.34 -4.60 5.25
C GLY A 99 -0.76 -4.68 6.65
N SER A 100 -1.51 -4.29 7.68
CA SER A 100 -1.00 -4.16 9.06
C SER A 100 -0.38 -5.43 9.64
N PRO A 101 -1.02 -6.61 9.61
CA PRO A 101 -0.39 -7.82 10.15
C PRO A 101 0.83 -8.26 9.33
N ILE A 102 0.85 -8.03 8.03
CA ILE A 102 2.00 -8.37 7.18
C ILE A 102 3.16 -7.42 7.47
N ASP A 103 2.89 -6.13 7.58
CA ASP A 103 3.91 -5.12 7.93
C ASP A 103 4.52 -5.39 9.30
N ALA A 104 3.69 -5.63 10.32
CA ALA A 104 4.17 -5.99 11.65
C ALA A 104 5.06 -7.25 11.62
N ALA A 105 4.61 -8.30 10.93
CA ALA A 105 5.36 -9.55 10.85
C ALA A 105 6.71 -9.39 10.13
N LYS A 106 6.80 -8.56 9.08
CA LYS A 106 8.07 -8.20 8.43
C LYS A 106 9.05 -7.53 9.40
N ALA A 107 8.55 -6.56 10.19
CA ALA A 107 9.37 -5.88 11.19
C ALA A 107 9.77 -6.84 12.34
N MET A 108 8.86 -7.71 12.80
CA MET A 108 9.15 -8.76 13.77
C MET A 108 10.24 -9.72 13.27
N TRP A 109 10.20 -10.10 11.98
CA TRP A 109 11.18 -10.96 11.34
C TRP A 109 12.59 -10.38 11.41
N ILE A 110 12.76 -9.09 11.12
CA ILE A 110 14.05 -8.39 11.24
C ILE A 110 14.57 -8.51 12.68
N LYS A 111 13.72 -8.17 13.65
CA LYS A 111 14.09 -8.15 15.06
C LYS A 111 14.34 -9.57 15.62
N TYR A 112 13.62 -10.57 15.13
CA TYR A 112 13.82 -11.98 15.48
C TYR A 112 15.19 -12.51 15.00
N GLU A 113 15.58 -12.17 13.77
CA GLU A 113 16.87 -12.60 13.22
C GLU A 113 18.05 -11.81 13.80
N TYR A 114 17.83 -10.54 14.15
CA TYR A 114 18.84 -9.62 14.70
C TYR A 114 18.33 -8.93 15.97
N PRO A 115 18.40 -9.64 17.13
CA PRO A 115 17.83 -9.13 18.39
C PRO A 115 18.40 -7.78 18.85
N ASP A 116 19.64 -7.47 18.46
CA ASP A 116 20.34 -6.25 18.90
C ASP A 116 20.06 -5.04 17.98
N ILE A 117 19.44 -5.24 16.81
CA ILE A 117 19.12 -4.13 15.90
C ILE A 117 18.14 -3.17 16.55
N THR A 118 18.42 -1.88 16.50
CA THR A 118 17.50 -0.86 17.02
C THR A 118 16.40 -0.55 15.99
N PHE A 119 15.28 0.02 16.45
CA PHE A 119 14.21 0.40 15.54
C PHE A 119 14.67 1.49 14.54
N GLU A 120 15.50 2.43 14.99
CA GLU A 120 16.09 3.46 14.14
C GLU A 120 16.99 2.85 13.03
N GLU A 121 17.73 1.80 13.36
CA GLU A 121 18.53 1.08 12.36
C GLU A 121 17.65 0.35 11.35
N MET A 122 16.53 -0.24 11.78
CA MET A 122 15.56 -0.86 10.89
C MET A 122 14.95 0.14 9.89
N CYS A 123 14.81 1.41 10.28
CA CYS A 123 14.25 2.47 9.44
C CYS A 123 15.26 3.06 8.43
N LYS A 124 16.52 2.64 8.45
CA LYS A 124 17.51 3.04 7.43
C LYS A 124 17.21 2.33 6.11
N VAL A 125 16.93 3.13 5.07
CA VAL A 125 16.64 2.61 3.73
C VAL A 125 17.80 1.75 3.23
N PHE A 126 17.50 0.52 2.79
CA PHE A 126 18.47 -0.50 2.35
C PHE A 126 19.56 -0.80 3.38
N GLY A 127 19.23 -0.70 4.69
CA GLY A 127 20.15 -0.95 5.80
C GLY A 127 19.93 -2.27 6.52
N ILE A 128 18.96 -3.09 6.10
CA ILE A 128 18.65 -4.36 6.77
C ILE A 128 19.73 -5.40 6.41
N PRO A 129 20.32 -6.07 7.41
CA PRO A 129 21.23 -7.17 7.15
C PRO A 129 20.47 -8.35 6.50
N LYS A 130 21.21 -9.26 5.85
CA LYS A 130 20.62 -10.41 5.17
C LYS A 130 19.77 -11.25 6.12
N LEU A 131 18.52 -11.41 5.81
CA LEU A 131 17.54 -12.26 6.49
C LEU A 131 17.63 -13.72 6.01
N ARG A 132 16.71 -14.56 6.45
CA ARG A 132 16.58 -15.99 6.13
C ARG A 132 17.65 -16.87 6.77
N LYS A 133 18.20 -16.43 7.90
CA LYS A 133 19.12 -17.23 8.70
C LYS A 133 18.36 -18.16 9.66
N LYS A 134 17.22 -17.68 10.17
CA LYS A 134 16.38 -18.42 11.11
C LYS A 134 15.05 -18.85 10.48
N ALA A 135 14.42 -17.97 9.69
CA ALA A 135 13.10 -18.23 9.13
C ALA A 135 12.94 -17.70 7.71
N GLN A 136 12.09 -18.38 6.94
CA GLN A 136 11.50 -17.91 5.70
C GLN A 136 10.19 -17.17 5.99
N PHE A 137 9.71 -16.39 5.03
CA PHE A 137 8.54 -15.54 5.19
C PHE A 137 7.49 -15.81 4.10
N CYS A 138 6.27 -16.11 4.50
CA CYS A 138 5.12 -16.21 3.62
C CYS A 138 4.10 -15.12 3.98
N ALA A 139 3.66 -14.37 2.99
CA ALA A 139 2.60 -13.37 3.15
C ALA A 139 1.33 -13.79 2.41
N ILE A 140 0.19 -13.70 3.10
CA ILE A 140 -1.13 -14.10 2.61
C ILE A 140 -2.06 -12.89 2.75
N SER A 141 -2.34 -12.23 1.64
CA SER A 141 -3.18 -11.04 1.63
C SER A 141 -4.66 -11.37 1.67
N SER A 142 -5.41 -10.64 2.51
CA SER A 142 -6.87 -10.69 2.57
C SER A 142 -7.55 -9.41 2.08
N THR A 143 -6.77 -8.44 1.61
CA THR A 143 -7.27 -7.17 1.05
C THR A 143 -6.71 -6.94 -0.35
N SER A 144 -7.45 -6.21 -1.19
CA SER A 144 -7.07 -5.94 -2.57
C SER A 144 -6.61 -4.48 -2.74
N GLY A 145 -5.50 -4.11 -2.10
CA GLY A 145 -4.98 -2.73 -2.12
C GLY A 145 -3.50 -2.59 -1.83
N THR A 146 -3.08 -2.90 -0.62
CA THR A 146 -1.72 -2.60 -0.12
C THR A 146 -0.60 -3.39 -0.80
N ALA A 147 -0.93 -4.59 -1.31
CA ALA A 147 0.02 -5.50 -1.94
C ALA A 147 1.26 -5.85 -1.09
N THR A 148 1.15 -5.76 0.23
CA THR A 148 2.28 -5.99 1.13
C THR A 148 2.87 -7.40 0.98
N GLU A 149 2.10 -8.34 0.44
CA GLU A 149 2.52 -9.71 0.15
C GLU A 149 3.65 -9.81 -0.90
N VAL A 150 3.86 -8.77 -1.71
CA VAL A 150 4.90 -8.76 -2.75
C VAL A 150 5.89 -7.60 -2.61
N THR A 151 5.78 -6.79 -1.56
CA THR A 151 6.55 -5.55 -1.45
C THR A 151 7.75 -5.64 -0.51
N ALA A 152 8.72 -4.78 -0.77
CA ALA A 152 9.92 -4.53 0.02
C ALA A 152 9.71 -3.47 1.12
N PHE A 153 8.46 -3.26 1.56
CA PHE A 153 8.08 -2.22 2.51
C PHE A 153 7.32 -2.77 3.71
N SER A 154 7.42 -2.06 4.83
CA SER A 154 6.64 -2.25 6.04
C SER A 154 6.45 -0.90 6.73
N ILE A 155 5.24 -0.56 7.14
CA ILE A 155 4.92 0.70 7.80
C ILE A 155 4.61 0.43 9.28
N ILE A 156 5.39 1.01 10.17
CA ILE A 156 5.25 0.85 11.63
C ILE A 156 5.04 2.21 12.28
N THR A 157 4.15 2.28 13.23
CA THR A 157 3.79 3.53 13.92
C THR A 157 4.49 3.61 15.28
N ASP A 158 5.22 4.70 15.50
CA ASP A 158 5.71 5.10 16.81
C ASP A 158 4.67 6.06 17.41
N TYR A 159 3.78 5.51 18.25
CA TYR A 159 2.71 6.29 18.88
C TYR A 159 3.23 7.29 19.91
N ALA A 160 4.40 7.04 20.50
CA ALA A 160 5.00 7.99 21.42
C ALA A 160 5.46 9.29 20.72
N LYS A 161 5.85 9.17 19.46
CA LYS A 161 6.25 10.31 18.62
C LYS A 161 5.13 10.77 17.67
N GLY A 162 4.06 9.98 17.50
CA GLY A 162 3.01 10.24 16.52
C GLY A 162 3.49 10.13 15.06
N ILE A 163 4.45 9.26 14.77
CA ILE A 163 5.10 9.17 13.47
C ILE A 163 4.97 7.76 12.90
N LYS A 164 4.59 7.67 11.62
CA LYS A 164 4.66 6.43 10.82
C LYS A 164 6.03 6.36 10.14
N TYR A 165 6.74 5.28 10.40
CA TYR A 165 8.05 4.98 9.84
C TYR A 165 7.95 3.91 8.75
N PRO A 166 8.36 4.22 7.51
CA PRO A 166 8.57 3.21 6.50
C PRO A 166 9.88 2.47 6.76
N ILE A 167 9.82 1.15 6.76
CA ILE A 167 10.98 0.28 6.64
C ILE A 167 11.02 -0.14 5.18
N ALA A 168 12.12 0.13 4.48
CA ALA A 168 12.26 -0.10 3.05
C ALA A 168 13.56 -0.85 2.76
N ASP A 169 13.45 -2.14 2.43
CA ASP A 169 14.58 -2.97 2.05
C ASP A 169 14.11 -4.22 1.27
N PHE A 170 14.83 -4.58 0.21
CA PHE A 170 14.52 -5.81 -0.54
C PHE A 170 14.60 -7.08 0.31
N GLU A 171 15.34 -7.06 1.42
CA GLU A 171 15.45 -8.20 2.33
C GLU A 171 14.10 -8.58 2.97
N ILE A 172 13.18 -7.64 3.16
CA ILE A 172 11.85 -7.91 3.71
C ILE A 172 10.80 -8.27 2.66
N THR A 173 11.17 -8.36 1.38
CA THR A 173 10.28 -8.97 0.38
C THR A 173 10.00 -10.41 0.79
N PRO A 174 8.73 -10.85 0.87
CA PRO A 174 8.39 -12.22 1.23
C PRO A 174 9.05 -13.26 0.31
N ASP A 175 9.32 -14.44 0.84
CA ASP A 175 9.81 -15.58 0.03
C ASP A 175 8.67 -16.17 -0.80
N VAL A 176 7.49 -16.26 -0.18
CA VAL A 176 6.26 -16.77 -0.80
C VAL A 176 5.13 -15.78 -0.60
N ALA A 177 4.39 -15.51 -1.65
CA ALA A 177 3.14 -14.76 -1.59
C ALA A 177 1.97 -15.70 -1.96
N ILE A 178 0.87 -15.62 -1.20
CA ILE A 178 -0.37 -16.31 -1.50
C ILE A 178 -1.46 -15.26 -1.75
N VAL A 179 -1.99 -15.28 -2.97
CA VAL A 179 -3.00 -14.35 -3.48
C VAL A 179 -4.27 -15.15 -3.75
N ASP A 180 -4.97 -15.50 -2.67
CA ASP A 180 -6.19 -16.30 -2.70
C ASP A 180 -7.41 -15.39 -2.61
N PRO A 181 -8.21 -15.26 -3.67
CA PRO A 181 -9.36 -14.36 -3.70
C PRO A 181 -10.45 -14.73 -2.69
N ASP A 182 -10.52 -16.00 -2.24
CA ASP A 182 -11.48 -16.41 -1.21
C ASP A 182 -11.32 -15.57 0.07
N LEU A 183 -10.09 -15.15 0.41
CA LEU A 183 -9.84 -14.31 1.56
C LEU A 183 -10.31 -12.86 1.37
N ALA A 184 -10.33 -12.39 0.12
CA ALA A 184 -10.76 -11.04 -0.24
C ALA A 184 -12.29 -10.93 -0.49
N GLU A 185 -12.98 -12.04 -0.68
CA GLU A 185 -14.45 -12.05 -0.91
C GLU A 185 -15.21 -11.42 0.25
N THR A 186 -14.68 -11.51 1.46
CA THR A 186 -15.33 -11.01 2.68
C THR A 186 -15.14 -9.52 2.95
N MET A 187 -14.39 -8.79 2.10
CA MET A 187 -14.19 -7.36 2.28
C MET A 187 -15.51 -6.58 2.21
N PRO A 188 -15.78 -5.70 3.19
CA PRO A 188 -16.89 -4.76 3.11
C PRO A 188 -16.77 -3.82 1.90
N GLN A 189 -17.90 -3.39 1.34
CA GLN A 189 -17.96 -2.52 0.18
C GLN A 189 -17.08 -1.25 0.32
N LYS A 190 -17.11 -0.61 1.47
CA LYS A 190 -16.26 0.55 1.80
C LYS A 190 -14.77 0.22 1.66
N LEU A 191 -14.34 -0.93 2.16
CA LEU A 191 -12.95 -1.36 2.05
C LEU A 191 -12.56 -1.64 0.59
N VAL A 192 -13.46 -2.23 -0.20
CA VAL A 192 -13.23 -2.45 -1.64
C VAL A 192 -12.97 -1.14 -2.37
N ALA A 193 -13.74 -0.08 -2.06
CA ALA A 193 -13.54 1.24 -2.66
C ALA A 193 -12.16 1.82 -2.31
N HIS A 194 -11.82 1.86 -1.03
CA HIS A 194 -10.57 2.47 -0.56
C HIS A 194 -9.34 1.69 -1.05
N THR A 195 -9.35 0.37 -0.94
CA THR A 195 -8.22 -0.46 -1.36
C THR A 195 -8.07 -0.48 -2.88
N GLY A 196 -9.17 -0.42 -3.63
CA GLY A 196 -9.11 -0.32 -5.08
C GLY A 196 -8.52 1.00 -5.57
N MET A 197 -8.85 2.12 -4.90
CA MET A 197 -8.24 3.43 -5.19
C MET A 197 -6.78 3.51 -4.76
N ASP A 198 -6.41 2.82 -3.69
CA ASP A 198 -5.02 2.66 -3.30
C ASP A 198 -4.23 1.90 -4.39
N ALA A 199 -4.76 0.78 -4.86
CA ALA A 199 -4.12 -0.02 -5.90
C ALA A 199 -3.91 0.75 -7.23
N ILE A 200 -4.91 1.53 -7.69
CA ILE A 200 -4.72 2.33 -8.92
C ILE A 200 -3.71 3.47 -8.71
N THR A 201 -3.68 4.05 -7.50
CA THR A 201 -2.69 5.07 -7.15
C THR A 201 -1.28 4.48 -7.15
N HIS A 202 -1.08 3.31 -6.55
CA HIS A 202 0.18 2.58 -6.60
C HIS A 202 0.67 2.40 -8.03
N ALA A 203 -0.19 1.91 -8.92
CA ALA A 203 0.17 1.64 -10.30
C ALA A 203 0.49 2.92 -11.09
N ILE A 204 -0.30 3.98 -10.93
CA ILE A 204 -0.08 5.26 -11.62
C ILE A 204 1.20 5.93 -11.12
N GLU A 205 1.42 6.00 -9.80
CA GLU A 205 2.64 6.58 -9.25
C GLU A 205 3.89 5.78 -9.64
N ALA A 206 3.81 4.43 -9.60
CA ALA A 206 4.91 3.59 -10.06
C ALA A 206 5.26 3.83 -11.53
N TYR A 207 4.25 4.00 -12.39
CA TYR A 207 4.47 4.25 -13.83
C TYR A 207 5.16 5.58 -14.09
N VAL A 208 4.81 6.64 -13.38
CA VAL A 208 5.39 7.98 -13.57
C VAL A 208 6.60 8.27 -12.68
N SER A 209 6.92 7.39 -11.75
CA SER A 209 8.08 7.51 -10.87
C SER A 209 9.38 7.67 -11.63
N THR A 210 10.33 8.43 -11.08
CA THR A 210 11.68 8.56 -11.64
C THR A 210 12.50 7.26 -11.57
N ALA A 211 12.05 6.28 -10.80
CA ALA A 211 12.66 4.95 -10.67
C ALA A 211 11.96 3.87 -11.54
N ASN A 212 11.07 4.26 -12.45
CA ASN A 212 10.43 3.33 -13.38
C ASN A 212 11.46 2.63 -14.29
N CYS A 213 11.09 1.47 -14.80
CA CYS A 213 11.92 0.70 -15.74
C CYS A 213 11.07 -0.25 -16.59
N ASP A 214 11.71 -0.87 -17.60
CA ASP A 214 11.06 -1.82 -18.52
C ASP A 214 10.39 -3.00 -17.81
N PHE A 215 10.80 -3.33 -16.59
CA PHE A 215 10.21 -4.42 -15.81
C PHE A 215 9.00 -3.96 -14.97
N THR A 216 8.96 -2.71 -14.53
CA THR A 216 7.87 -2.18 -13.72
C THR A 216 6.71 -1.63 -14.56
N ASP A 217 7.02 -1.04 -15.70
CA ASP A 217 6.03 -0.39 -16.58
C ASP A 217 4.91 -1.31 -17.05
N PRO A 218 5.19 -2.53 -17.57
CA PRO A 218 4.12 -3.44 -17.99
C PRO A 218 3.21 -3.87 -16.84
N LEU A 219 3.76 -4.06 -15.65
CA LEU A 219 3.02 -4.43 -14.45
C LEU A 219 2.06 -3.31 -14.04
N ALA A 220 2.57 -2.08 -14.00
CA ALA A 220 1.78 -0.90 -13.65
C ALA A 220 0.64 -0.65 -14.66
N LEU A 221 0.94 -0.63 -15.95
CA LEU A 221 -0.06 -0.43 -17.00
C LEU A 221 -1.13 -1.52 -17.00
N HIS A 222 -0.72 -2.78 -16.85
CA HIS A 222 -1.66 -3.89 -16.81
C HIS A 222 -2.58 -3.82 -15.58
N ALA A 223 -2.04 -3.47 -14.41
CA ALA A 223 -2.81 -3.24 -13.19
C ALA A 223 -3.86 -2.13 -13.41
N ILE A 224 -3.48 -0.97 -13.97
CA ILE A 224 -4.40 0.14 -14.25
C ILE A 224 -5.54 -0.33 -15.17
N LYS A 225 -5.23 -1.09 -16.22
CA LYS A 225 -6.22 -1.62 -17.15
C LYS A 225 -7.21 -2.57 -16.47
N MET A 226 -6.72 -3.46 -15.63
CA MET A 226 -7.57 -4.39 -14.87
C MET A 226 -8.47 -3.64 -13.90
N ILE A 227 -7.91 -2.69 -13.13
CA ILE A 227 -8.67 -1.89 -12.17
C ILE A 227 -9.76 -1.08 -12.86
N LYS A 228 -9.44 -0.43 -14.00
CA LYS A 228 -10.44 0.29 -14.80
C LYS A 228 -11.60 -0.61 -15.22
N ARG A 229 -11.32 -1.84 -15.59
CA ARG A 229 -12.34 -2.80 -16.05
C ARG A 229 -13.20 -3.32 -14.91
N ASP A 230 -12.61 -3.55 -13.73
CA ASP A 230 -13.19 -4.46 -12.74
C ASP A 230 -13.56 -3.79 -11.40
N LEU A 231 -12.99 -2.64 -11.03
CA LEU A 231 -13.16 -2.06 -9.68
C LEU A 231 -14.62 -1.73 -9.35
N VAL A 232 -15.33 -1.04 -10.22
CA VAL A 232 -16.73 -0.65 -9.96
C VAL A 232 -17.63 -1.88 -9.86
N ALA A 233 -17.43 -2.88 -10.70
CA ALA A 233 -18.19 -4.14 -10.63
C ALA A 233 -17.87 -4.91 -9.33
N SER A 234 -16.60 -4.99 -8.96
CA SER A 234 -16.17 -5.57 -7.68
C SER A 234 -16.79 -4.85 -6.48
N TYR A 235 -16.81 -3.52 -6.51
CA TYR A 235 -17.45 -2.67 -5.50
C TYR A 235 -18.96 -2.97 -5.39
N ASN A 236 -19.62 -3.22 -6.50
CA ASN A 236 -21.04 -3.56 -6.55
C ASN A 236 -21.33 -5.05 -6.26
N GLY A 237 -20.33 -5.84 -5.88
CA GLY A 237 -20.52 -7.21 -5.40
C GLY A 237 -20.30 -8.31 -6.43
N ASP A 238 -19.72 -8.02 -7.59
CA ASP A 238 -19.31 -9.04 -8.55
C ASP A 238 -18.06 -9.77 -8.06
N MET A 239 -18.19 -11.03 -7.66
CA MET A 239 -17.11 -11.82 -7.04
C MET A 239 -16.04 -12.27 -8.05
N GLU A 240 -16.40 -12.46 -9.34
CA GLU A 240 -15.37 -12.72 -10.37
C GLU A 240 -14.47 -11.48 -10.57
N LYS A 241 -15.05 -10.28 -10.47
CA LYS A 241 -14.30 -9.04 -10.55
C LYS A 241 -13.49 -8.78 -9.28
N ARG A 242 -13.95 -9.27 -8.14
CA ARG A 242 -13.20 -9.22 -6.90
C ARG A 242 -11.93 -10.07 -6.95
N ASP A 243 -11.99 -11.25 -7.55
CA ASP A 243 -10.84 -12.09 -7.87
C ASP A 243 -9.85 -11.34 -8.77
N SER A 244 -10.35 -10.79 -9.88
CA SER A 244 -9.51 -9.98 -10.78
C SER A 244 -8.86 -8.78 -10.08
N MET A 245 -9.59 -8.09 -9.21
CA MET A 245 -9.05 -6.97 -8.42
C MET A 245 -7.98 -7.42 -7.43
N HIS A 246 -8.08 -8.63 -6.87
CA HIS A 246 -7.07 -9.18 -5.98
C HIS A 246 -5.75 -9.43 -6.72
N ASN A 247 -5.82 -9.88 -7.98
CA ASN A 247 -4.65 -10.01 -8.84
C ASN A 247 -4.11 -8.63 -9.28
N ALA A 248 -4.99 -7.68 -9.61
CA ALA A 248 -4.60 -6.36 -10.08
C ALA A 248 -3.81 -5.57 -9.02
N GLN A 249 -4.23 -5.61 -7.74
CA GLN A 249 -3.50 -4.97 -6.66
C GLN A 249 -2.11 -5.57 -6.46
N CYS A 250 -1.99 -6.89 -6.62
CA CYS A 250 -0.71 -7.58 -6.53
C CYS A 250 0.26 -7.11 -7.63
N LEU A 251 -0.22 -6.99 -8.88
CA LEU A 251 0.56 -6.43 -9.99
C LEU A 251 1.01 -4.99 -9.73
N ALA A 252 0.11 -4.14 -9.20
CA ALA A 252 0.45 -2.78 -8.78
C ALA A 252 1.55 -2.79 -7.71
N GLY A 253 1.48 -3.72 -6.77
CA GLY A 253 2.49 -3.92 -5.73
C GLY A 253 3.86 -4.32 -6.26
N MET A 254 3.89 -5.26 -7.21
CA MET A 254 5.13 -5.66 -7.90
C MET A 254 5.78 -4.47 -8.61
N ALA A 255 4.96 -3.59 -9.21
CA ALA A 255 5.45 -2.39 -9.86
C ALA A 255 6.03 -1.40 -8.84
N PHE A 256 5.24 -0.94 -7.87
CA PHE A 256 5.70 0.12 -6.97
C PHE A 256 6.78 -0.32 -5.99
N SER A 257 6.82 -1.59 -5.61
CA SER A 257 7.90 -2.11 -4.77
C SER A 257 9.28 -1.91 -5.41
N ASN A 258 9.35 -1.84 -6.73
CA ASN A 258 10.57 -1.69 -7.50
C ASN A 258 10.73 -0.29 -8.12
N ALA A 259 9.64 0.36 -8.50
CA ALA A 259 9.63 1.70 -9.08
C ALA A 259 9.45 2.82 -8.05
N LEU A 260 9.11 2.48 -6.79
CA LEU A 260 8.73 3.43 -5.74
C LEU A 260 7.42 4.19 -6.05
N LEU A 261 7.11 5.17 -5.23
CA LEU A 261 5.86 5.93 -5.26
C LEU A 261 6.12 7.43 -5.50
N GLY A 262 5.15 8.27 -5.20
CA GLY A 262 5.23 9.71 -5.36
C GLY A 262 4.51 10.48 -4.25
N ILE A 263 4.19 11.75 -4.55
CA ILE A 263 3.66 12.67 -3.53
C ILE A 263 2.20 12.43 -3.16
N VAL A 264 1.44 11.66 -3.92
CA VAL A 264 0.09 11.25 -3.46
C VAL A 264 0.21 10.49 -2.15
N HIS A 265 1.08 9.47 -2.13
CA HIS A 265 1.35 8.69 -0.92
C HIS A 265 2.00 9.51 0.19
N SER A 266 2.97 10.38 -0.14
CA SER A 266 3.58 11.27 0.84
C SER A 266 2.56 12.15 1.55
N MET A 267 1.64 12.74 0.80
CA MET A 267 0.56 13.56 1.36
C MET A 267 -0.41 12.71 2.19
N ALA A 268 -0.80 11.54 1.70
CA ALA A 268 -1.71 10.63 2.40
C ALA A 268 -1.13 10.13 3.73
N HIS A 269 0.16 9.80 3.77
CA HIS A 269 0.85 9.42 5.01
C HIS A 269 0.81 10.50 6.09
N LYS A 270 0.84 11.78 5.69
CA LYS A 270 0.90 12.89 6.65
C LYS A 270 -0.45 13.50 6.99
N THR A 271 -1.49 13.20 6.23
CA THR A 271 -2.84 13.67 6.51
C THR A 271 -3.71 12.64 7.23
N GLY A 272 -3.42 11.34 7.12
CA GLY A 272 -4.26 10.25 7.63
C GLY A 272 -4.64 10.42 9.10
N ALA A 273 -3.65 10.56 9.98
CA ALA A 273 -3.84 10.72 11.41
C ALA A 273 -3.71 12.17 11.90
N ALA A 274 -3.49 13.13 11.00
CA ALA A 274 -3.22 14.50 11.37
C ALA A 274 -4.36 15.21 12.11
N PHE A 275 -5.56 14.63 12.05
CA PHE A 275 -6.80 15.23 12.59
C PHE A 275 -7.56 14.28 13.51
N ASP A 276 -6.91 13.22 14.02
CA ASP A 276 -7.54 12.20 14.86
C ASP A 276 -8.08 12.78 16.17
N ASP A 277 -7.41 13.78 16.74
CA ASP A 277 -7.85 14.50 17.93
C ASP A 277 -9.13 15.32 17.72
N TYR A 278 -9.51 15.55 16.46
CA TYR A 278 -10.83 16.11 16.07
C TYR A 278 -11.82 15.03 15.63
N GLY A 279 -11.48 13.75 15.78
CA GLY A 279 -12.30 12.65 15.32
C GLY A 279 -12.43 12.58 13.79
N ALA A 280 -11.45 13.08 13.07
CA ALA A 280 -11.45 13.18 11.60
C ALA A 280 -10.29 12.40 10.95
N HIS A 281 -10.23 11.09 11.22
CA HIS A 281 -9.27 10.21 10.58
C HIS A 281 -9.53 10.07 9.08
N ILE A 282 -8.55 10.40 8.24
CA ILE A 282 -8.66 10.23 6.79
C ILE A 282 -8.09 8.87 6.40
N ILE A 283 -8.96 7.97 5.96
CA ILE A 283 -8.55 6.63 5.52
C ILE A 283 -7.61 6.72 4.32
N HIS A 284 -6.50 6.00 4.35
CA HIS A 284 -5.40 6.10 3.39
C HIS A 284 -5.85 6.03 1.93
N GLY A 285 -6.65 5.03 1.55
CA GLY A 285 -7.15 4.91 0.18
C GLY A 285 -8.11 6.01 -0.24
N ALA A 286 -8.86 6.60 0.70
CA ALA A 286 -9.70 7.78 0.42
C ALA A 286 -8.83 9.03 0.21
N ALA A 287 -7.77 9.21 1.00
CA ALA A 287 -6.79 10.27 0.80
C ALA A 287 -6.16 10.17 -0.60
N ASN A 288 -5.66 9.00 -0.96
CA ASN A 288 -5.10 8.75 -2.28
C ASN A 288 -6.10 9.09 -3.41
N ALA A 289 -7.37 8.68 -3.26
CA ALA A 289 -8.42 8.97 -4.24
C ALA A 289 -8.69 10.47 -4.43
N MET A 290 -8.69 11.23 -3.34
CA MET A 290 -8.89 12.69 -3.38
C MET A 290 -7.68 13.43 -3.95
N TYR A 291 -6.47 12.95 -3.69
CA TYR A 291 -5.23 13.66 -4.04
C TYR A 291 -4.73 13.33 -5.45
N LEU A 292 -4.92 12.11 -5.92
CA LEU A 292 -4.38 11.64 -7.19
C LEU A 292 -4.73 12.56 -8.37
N PRO A 293 -5.98 13.01 -8.58
CA PRO A 293 -6.30 13.92 -9.68
C PRO A 293 -5.55 15.26 -9.60
N LYS A 294 -5.33 15.78 -8.39
CA LYS A 294 -4.61 17.05 -8.15
C LYS A 294 -3.11 16.89 -8.39
N VAL A 295 -2.54 15.79 -7.95
CA VAL A 295 -1.12 15.48 -8.16
C VAL A 295 -0.82 15.23 -9.64
N ILE A 296 -1.71 14.56 -10.38
CA ILE A 296 -1.55 14.41 -11.84
C ILE A 296 -1.47 15.79 -12.52
N ALA A 297 -2.36 16.73 -12.17
CA ALA A 297 -2.32 18.08 -12.71
C ALA A 297 -1.03 18.83 -12.36
N PHE A 298 -0.54 18.66 -11.13
CA PHE A 298 0.73 19.23 -10.67
C PHE A 298 1.92 18.62 -11.43
N ASN A 299 2.02 17.29 -11.47
CA ASN A 299 3.12 16.59 -12.12
C ASN A 299 3.15 16.78 -13.64
N ALA A 300 1.99 16.98 -14.28
CA ALA A 300 1.89 17.22 -15.74
C ALA A 300 2.52 18.55 -16.23
N LYS A 301 3.03 19.39 -15.33
CA LYS A 301 3.91 20.50 -15.67
C LYS A 301 5.33 20.03 -16.03
N ASP A 302 5.72 18.84 -15.64
CA ASP A 302 6.91 18.14 -16.13
C ASP A 302 6.57 17.40 -17.43
N GLU A 303 7.34 17.65 -18.48
CA GLU A 303 7.06 17.11 -19.83
C GLU A 303 7.17 15.57 -19.87
N THR A 304 8.08 14.97 -19.11
CA THR A 304 8.24 13.52 -19.05
C THR A 304 7.03 12.89 -18.34
N ALA A 305 6.64 13.43 -17.21
CA ALA A 305 5.46 12.96 -16.49
C ALA A 305 4.19 13.12 -17.33
N LYS A 306 4.03 14.26 -18.00
CA LYS A 306 2.90 14.55 -18.90
C LYS A 306 2.80 13.50 -20.00
N ALA A 307 3.92 13.17 -20.66
CA ALA A 307 3.95 12.15 -21.70
C ALA A 307 3.52 10.78 -21.14
N ARG A 308 4.01 10.40 -19.96
CA ARG A 308 3.66 9.12 -19.33
C ARG A 308 2.19 9.05 -18.87
N TYR A 309 1.60 10.15 -18.41
CA TYR A 309 0.15 10.20 -18.17
C TYR A 309 -0.65 10.06 -19.47
N GLY A 310 -0.17 10.64 -20.56
CA GLY A 310 -0.75 10.46 -21.90
C GLY A 310 -0.70 9.00 -22.36
N GLU A 311 0.41 8.31 -22.13
CA GLU A 311 0.56 6.86 -22.41
C GLU A 311 -0.44 6.02 -21.61
N ILE A 312 -0.67 6.34 -20.33
CA ILE A 312 -1.69 5.68 -19.51
C ILE A 312 -3.08 5.88 -20.16
N ALA A 313 -3.42 7.12 -20.50
CA ALA A 313 -4.72 7.44 -21.10
C ALA A 313 -4.94 6.67 -22.41
N ASP A 314 -3.94 6.60 -23.27
CA ASP A 314 -3.98 5.82 -24.51
C ASP A 314 -4.14 4.32 -24.23
N PHE A 315 -3.35 3.78 -23.31
CA PHE A 315 -3.36 2.35 -23.00
C PHE A 315 -4.70 1.86 -22.46
N ILE A 316 -5.39 2.69 -21.68
CA ILE A 316 -6.72 2.36 -21.15
C ILE A 316 -7.87 2.91 -21.99
N GLY A 317 -7.59 3.54 -23.14
CA GLY A 317 -8.59 3.95 -24.12
C GLY A 317 -9.47 5.11 -23.68
N LEU A 318 -8.88 6.14 -23.03
CA LEU A 318 -9.65 7.33 -22.62
C LEU A 318 -9.81 8.37 -23.73
N GLY A 319 -8.94 8.33 -24.76
CA GLY A 319 -8.94 9.28 -25.86
C GLY A 319 -8.23 10.60 -25.53
N GLY A 320 -8.35 11.57 -26.44
CA GLY A 320 -7.71 12.90 -26.38
C GLY A 320 -6.85 13.15 -27.62
N ASP A 321 -6.97 14.34 -28.22
CA ASP A 321 -6.26 14.72 -29.44
C ASP A 321 -4.84 15.25 -29.15
N SER A 322 -4.67 15.84 -27.98
CA SER A 322 -3.38 16.35 -27.48
C SER A 322 -2.97 15.69 -26.17
N LEU A 323 -1.73 15.87 -25.74
CA LEU A 323 -1.28 15.40 -24.43
C LEU A 323 -2.08 16.07 -23.30
N ASP A 324 -2.43 17.34 -23.42
CA ASP A 324 -3.26 18.02 -22.42
C ASP A 324 -4.67 17.40 -22.34
N ASP A 325 -5.27 17.06 -23.49
CA ASP A 325 -6.58 16.39 -23.51
C ASP A 325 -6.51 15.00 -22.88
N LYS A 326 -5.43 14.25 -23.14
CA LYS A 326 -5.20 12.91 -22.53
C LYS A 326 -5.02 12.99 -21.02
N VAL A 327 -4.24 13.94 -20.53
CA VAL A 327 -4.07 14.18 -19.08
C VAL A 327 -5.40 14.56 -18.45
N ARG A 328 -6.17 15.44 -19.09
CA ARG A 328 -7.50 15.82 -18.60
C ARG A 328 -8.44 14.61 -18.59
N ALA A 329 -8.47 13.81 -19.64
CA ALA A 329 -9.27 12.59 -19.70
C ALA A 329 -8.93 11.60 -18.58
N LEU A 330 -7.65 11.48 -18.21
CA LEU A 330 -7.23 10.66 -17.08
C LEU A 330 -7.72 11.23 -15.74
N ILE A 331 -7.61 12.54 -15.54
CA ILE A 331 -8.12 13.22 -14.34
C ILE A 331 -9.64 13.04 -14.23
N ASP A 332 -10.37 13.28 -15.31
CA ASP A 332 -11.84 13.17 -15.36
C ASP A 332 -12.30 11.73 -15.08
N TYR A 333 -11.59 10.75 -15.64
CA TYR A 333 -11.84 9.33 -15.35
C TYR A 333 -11.68 9.01 -13.85
N LEU A 334 -10.60 9.46 -13.23
CA LEU A 334 -10.36 9.20 -11.80
C LEU A 334 -11.39 9.90 -10.90
N ARG A 335 -11.81 11.12 -11.28
CA ARG A 335 -12.89 11.82 -10.57
C ARG A 335 -14.23 11.08 -10.71
N SER A 336 -14.56 10.62 -11.92
CA SER A 336 -15.75 9.79 -12.14
C SER A 336 -15.70 8.48 -11.34
N LEU A 337 -14.51 7.88 -11.21
CA LEU A 337 -14.33 6.67 -10.40
C LEU A 337 -14.57 6.95 -8.91
N ASN A 338 -14.14 8.12 -8.40
CA ASN A 338 -14.46 8.55 -7.05
C ASN A 338 -15.96 8.68 -6.82
N ASP A 339 -16.71 9.25 -7.79
CA ASP A 339 -18.17 9.36 -7.73
C ASP A 339 -18.84 7.99 -7.67
N ASP A 340 -18.44 7.06 -8.53
CA ASP A 340 -18.95 5.68 -8.56
C ASP A 340 -18.70 4.93 -7.24
N LEU A 341 -17.59 5.21 -6.59
CA LEU A 341 -17.16 4.61 -5.32
C LEU A 341 -17.63 5.41 -4.09
N LYS A 342 -18.33 6.52 -4.28
CA LYS A 342 -18.83 7.43 -3.24
C LYS A 342 -17.71 8.02 -2.36
N ILE A 343 -16.55 8.28 -2.94
CA ILE A 343 -15.45 8.97 -2.29
C ILE A 343 -15.52 10.46 -2.65
N PRO A 344 -15.47 11.38 -1.69
CA PRO A 344 -15.52 12.80 -1.99
C PRO A 344 -14.27 13.28 -2.75
N HIS A 345 -14.36 14.44 -3.38
CA HIS A 345 -13.26 15.00 -4.17
C HIS A 345 -12.30 15.89 -3.37
N GLY A 346 -12.64 16.23 -2.14
CA GLY A 346 -11.81 17.09 -1.30
C GLY A 346 -11.98 16.78 0.18
N ILE A 347 -10.94 17.09 0.97
CA ILE A 347 -10.90 16.78 2.41
C ILE A 347 -12.07 17.44 3.17
N GLN A 348 -12.45 18.67 2.80
CA GLN A 348 -13.55 19.38 3.47
C GLN A 348 -14.91 18.66 3.37
N PHE A 349 -15.05 17.79 2.36
CA PHE A 349 -16.28 17.00 2.16
C PHE A 349 -16.18 15.58 2.73
N TYR A 350 -15.00 15.19 3.20
CA TYR A 350 -14.76 13.89 3.79
C TYR A 350 -15.38 13.85 5.18
N GLY A 351 -16.27 12.91 5.42
CA GLY A 351 -17.06 12.85 6.66
C GLY A 351 -18.48 13.42 6.55
N ALA A 352 -18.84 14.16 5.47
CA ALA A 352 -20.22 14.52 5.18
C ALA A 352 -21.02 13.26 4.81
N ASP A 353 -22.24 13.36 4.35
CA ASP A 353 -23.20 12.29 4.03
C ASP A 353 -22.66 11.11 3.17
N SER A 354 -21.35 10.99 3.04
CA SER A 354 -20.70 9.83 2.48
C SER A 354 -20.75 8.67 3.48
N TYR A 355 -20.80 7.45 3.00
CA TYR A 355 -20.72 6.27 3.88
C TYR A 355 -19.35 6.12 4.58
N GLN A 356 -18.43 7.04 4.30
CA GLN A 356 -17.15 7.22 4.99
C GLN A 356 -17.31 8.01 6.30
N ALA A 357 -18.47 8.61 6.56
CA ALA A 357 -18.76 9.50 7.67
C ALA A 357 -18.88 8.78 9.03
N GLU A 358 -17.95 7.92 9.36
CA GLU A 358 -17.82 7.39 10.72
C GLU A 358 -17.21 8.42 11.67
N GLN A 359 -16.62 9.46 11.13
CA GLN A 359 -15.82 10.45 11.86
C GLN A 359 -16.15 11.87 11.38
N GLY A 360 -15.89 12.84 12.21
CA GLY A 360 -16.17 14.23 11.93
C GLY A 360 -15.40 14.80 10.74
N PHE A 361 -15.84 15.97 10.31
CA PHE A 361 -15.12 16.75 9.29
C PHE A 361 -13.80 17.26 9.80
N VAL A 362 -12.83 17.43 8.89
CA VAL A 362 -11.63 18.20 9.16
C VAL A 362 -12.00 19.70 9.14
N PRO A 363 -11.97 20.41 10.29
CA PRO A 363 -12.29 21.84 10.31
C PRO A 363 -11.24 22.64 9.53
N GLU A 364 -11.70 23.64 8.77
CA GLU A 364 -10.82 24.48 7.96
C GLU A 364 -9.73 25.16 8.79
N GLU A 365 -10.09 25.70 9.94
CA GLU A 365 -9.13 26.38 10.83
C GLU A 365 -8.00 25.44 11.27
N VAL A 366 -8.35 24.20 11.62
CA VAL A 366 -7.40 23.17 12.05
C VAL A 366 -6.53 22.71 10.89
N PHE A 367 -7.12 22.54 9.69
CA PHE A 367 -6.37 22.23 8.49
C PHE A 367 -5.34 23.30 8.18
N LEU A 368 -5.75 24.56 8.19
CA LEU A 368 -4.85 25.69 7.86
C LEU A 368 -3.75 25.88 8.93
N GLU A 369 -4.05 25.64 10.20
CA GLU A 369 -3.06 25.67 11.28
C GLU A 369 -1.98 24.61 11.10
N ARG A 370 -2.34 23.39 10.73
CA ARG A 370 -1.42 22.24 10.60
C ARG A 370 -0.77 22.12 9.23
N LEU A 371 -1.29 22.85 8.24
CA LEU A 371 -0.84 22.77 6.86
C LEU A 371 0.67 22.94 6.64
N PRO A 372 1.36 23.91 7.25
CA PRO A 372 2.81 24.07 7.05
C PRO A 372 3.62 22.86 7.52
N GLU A 373 3.21 22.26 8.64
CA GLU A 373 3.88 21.08 9.19
C GLU A 373 3.57 19.82 8.36
N ILE A 374 2.32 19.62 7.96
CA ILE A 374 1.93 18.53 7.08
C ILE A 374 2.70 18.61 5.76
N ALA A 375 2.78 19.78 5.13
CA ALA A 375 3.51 19.98 3.88
C ALA A 375 5.01 19.69 4.04
N LYS A 376 5.63 20.19 5.09
CA LYS A 376 7.04 19.92 5.41
C LYS A 376 7.29 18.41 5.57
N ASN A 377 6.45 17.73 6.33
CA ASN A 377 6.60 16.31 6.58
C ASN A 377 6.33 15.48 5.32
N ALA A 378 5.42 15.90 4.45
CA ALA A 378 5.18 15.27 3.15
C ALA A 378 6.40 15.39 2.22
N ILE A 379 7.07 16.54 2.19
CA ILE A 379 8.31 16.73 1.42
C ILE A 379 9.42 15.80 1.92
N LEU A 380 9.51 15.58 3.22
CA LEU A 380 10.51 14.71 3.84
C LEU A 380 10.16 13.22 3.78
N ASP A 381 8.96 12.87 3.33
CA ASP A 381 8.56 11.47 3.17
C ASP A 381 9.39 10.77 2.08
N ALA A 382 9.72 9.51 2.30
CA ALA A 382 10.54 8.72 1.39
C ALA A 382 9.95 8.63 -0.02
N CYS A 383 8.61 8.63 -0.16
CA CYS A 383 7.94 8.56 -1.45
C CYS A 383 8.13 9.81 -2.31
N THR A 384 8.39 10.97 -1.71
CA THR A 384 8.58 12.22 -2.45
C THR A 384 9.81 12.18 -3.35
N GLY A 385 10.88 11.49 -2.92
CA GLY A 385 12.14 11.43 -3.67
C GLY A 385 12.02 10.86 -5.09
N SER A 386 11.05 10.02 -5.35
CA SER A 386 10.79 9.40 -6.67
C SER A 386 9.68 10.08 -7.47
N ASN A 387 9.06 11.13 -6.94
CA ASN A 387 8.06 11.89 -7.68
C ASN A 387 8.70 12.66 -8.86
N PRO A 388 8.10 12.67 -10.05
CA PRO A 388 8.74 13.28 -11.24
C PRO A 388 8.95 14.79 -11.12
N ARG A 389 8.05 15.51 -10.46
CA ARG A 389 8.18 16.94 -10.16
C ARG A 389 8.33 17.14 -8.67
N GLN A 390 9.47 17.67 -8.23
CA GLN A 390 9.73 17.94 -6.82
C GLN A 390 9.05 19.23 -6.37
N PRO A 391 8.15 19.19 -5.37
CA PRO A 391 7.47 20.38 -4.88
C PRO A 391 8.36 21.18 -3.91
N SER A 392 8.27 22.50 -4.01
CA SER A 392 8.70 23.37 -2.91
C SER A 392 7.72 23.33 -1.74
N GLN A 393 8.11 23.89 -0.58
CA GLN A 393 7.21 24.03 0.57
C GLN A 393 5.92 24.78 0.20
N GLU A 394 6.05 25.88 -0.53
CA GLU A 394 4.91 26.69 -0.97
C GLU A 394 4.00 25.93 -1.93
N GLU A 395 4.57 25.21 -2.89
CA GLU A 395 3.80 24.39 -3.84
C GLU A 395 3.08 23.25 -3.13
N MET A 396 3.72 22.57 -2.16
CA MET A 396 3.09 21.50 -1.39
C MET A 396 1.91 22.03 -0.55
N GLU A 397 2.05 23.19 0.08
CA GLU A 397 0.95 23.84 0.79
C GLU A 397 -0.20 24.22 -0.13
N LYS A 398 0.08 24.78 -1.32
CA LYS A 398 -0.93 25.08 -2.33
C LYS A 398 -1.64 23.82 -2.82
N LEU A 399 -0.88 22.76 -3.07
CA LEU A 399 -1.42 21.47 -3.53
C LEU A 399 -2.34 20.83 -2.48
N LEU A 400 -1.94 20.84 -1.20
CA LEU A 400 -2.78 20.39 -0.09
C LEU A 400 -4.06 21.23 0.05
N LYS A 401 -4.00 22.54 -0.19
CA LYS A 401 -5.20 23.39 -0.24
C LYS A 401 -6.12 23.01 -1.40
N CYS A 402 -5.57 22.72 -2.58
CA CYS A 402 -6.36 22.21 -3.71
C CYS A 402 -7.04 20.88 -3.36
N CYS A 403 -6.38 20.02 -2.59
CA CYS A 403 -6.97 18.77 -2.11
C CYS A 403 -8.04 19.01 -1.02
N TYR A 404 -7.88 20.04 -0.20
CA TYR A 404 -8.87 20.35 0.83
C TYR A 404 -10.15 20.93 0.21
N TYR A 405 -10.03 21.97 -0.64
CA TYR A 405 -11.16 22.70 -1.20
C TYR A 405 -11.72 22.12 -2.50
N ASP A 406 -11.11 21.10 -3.07
CA ASP A 406 -11.38 20.59 -4.42
C ASP A 406 -11.22 21.66 -5.53
N THR A 407 -10.21 22.49 -5.44
CA THR A 407 -9.90 23.49 -6.45
C THR A 407 -8.92 22.99 -7.50
N GLU A 408 -8.87 23.63 -8.65
CA GLU A 408 -7.92 23.29 -9.72
C GLU A 408 -6.48 23.61 -9.33
N VAL A 409 -5.53 22.87 -9.92
CA VAL A 409 -4.09 23.09 -9.80
C VAL A 409 -3.60 23.80 -11.05
N ASP A 410 -3.21 25.07 -10.90
CA ASP A 410 -2.83 25.96 -12.00
C ASP A 410 -1.37 26.47 -11.95
N PHE A 411 -0.55 25.95 -11.00
CA PHE A 411 0.83 26.36 -10.71
C PHE A 411 1.85 25.27 -10.99
#